data_39591e63a6f926d7c64de47778230be5
#
_entry.id   39591e63a6f926d7c64de47778230be5
#
_cell.length_a   1.000
_cell.length_b   1.000
_cell.length_c   1.000
_cell.angle_alpha   90.00
_cell.angle_beta   90.00
_cell.angle_gamma   90.00
#
_symmetry.space_group_name_H-M   'P 1'
#
loop_
_entity.id
_entity.type
_entity.pdbx_description
1 polymer ?
#
loop_
_entity_poly.entity_id
_entity_poly.type
_entity_poly.pdbx_seq_one_letter_code
_entity_poly.pdbx_strand_id
1 'polypeptide(L)'
;RLSYINRDGILYLMDNQHIYGINFTERTYEMVADHLHYNGYVISDSNRMIAWQEGDSLENSQTVVLMNLNTGVQKRIEAKASETIVPIGFIEEDLIYGIVNKNDIVTDYARETVLPMYCVKIENENEGVLMTYEQENVYVLSGSVNQNQITLQRVSKSEDGTYVEIAEDQIVDAESVSLGRNTIEVVVTQNYEKIRQIVLRKEIDVNSMKQLTPKEVLFEGERSVYLRSSDEEQEQFYVYGKYGIRGIYGNEDQAVDAAESEAGVVLNSAGNYVWKKTIRSTRNQIMAIQPDMVTEERDSLAVALDTMLSYEGIMRNSAYMLQSGETIRSILEGALSECQVL
;
A
#
# COMPACT_ATOMS: atom_id res chain seq x y z
N ARG A 1 0.70 -5.18 -0.21
CA ARG A 1 1.63 -5.32 -1.36
C ARG A 1 2.75 -6.26 -0.96
N LEU A 2 3.01 -7.30 -1.75
CA LEU A 2 4.10 -8.25 -1.55
C LEU A 2 5.30 -7.82 -2.41
N SER A 3 6.48 -7.73 -1.79
CA SER A 3 7.77 -7.66 -2.47
C SER A 3 8.82 -8.26 -1.51
N TYR A 4 9.34 -9.43 -1.84
CA TYR A 4 10.27 -10.16 -1.00
C TYR A 4 11.32 -10.88 -1.84
N ILE A 5 12.59 -10.74 -1.50
CA ILE A 5 13.68 -11.49 -2.12
C ILE A 5 14.16 -12.54 -1.12
N ASN A 6 14.14 -13.79 -1.53
CA ASN A 6 14.64 -14.90 -0.71
C ASN A 6 16.17 -15.05 -0.80
N ARG A 7 16.73 -16.04 -0.05
CA ARG A 7 18.16 -16.28 -0.04
C ARG A 7 18.72 -16.85 -1.35
N ASP A 8 17.86 -17.44 -2.16
CA ASP A 8 18.23 -18.02 -3.47
C ASP A 8 18.16 -16.98 -4.59
N GLY A 9 17.86 -15.72 -4.26
CA GLY A 9 17.79 -14.62 -5.21
C GLY A 9 16.50 -14.59 -6.04
N ILE A 10 15.46 -15.26 -5.57
CA ILE A 10 14.13 -15.20 -6.19
C ILE A 10 13.35 -14.02 -5.58
N LEU A 11 12.91 -13.10 -6.42
CA LEU A 11 12.00 -12.02 -6.06
C LEU A 11 10.55 -12.48 -6.21
N TYR A 12 9.81 -12.51 -5.11
CA TYR A 12 8.36 -12.66 -5.12
C TYR A 12 7.70 -11.30 -5.16
N LEU A 13 6.90 -11.09 -6.19
CA LEU A 13 6.21 -9.82 -6.43
C LEU A 13 4.73 -10.09 -6.66
N MET A 14 3.88 -9.29 -6.00
CA MET A 14 2.45 -9.28 -6.28
C MET A 14 2.10 -8.10 -7.19
N ASP A 15 1.49 -8.40 -8.31
CA ASP A 15 0.94 -7.43 -9.25
C ASP A 15 -0.46 -7.88 -9.73
N ASN A 16 -1.42 -6.98 -9.65
CA ASN A 16 -2.79 -7.17 -10.15
C ASN A 16 -3.42 -8.54 -9.85
N GLN A 17 -3.39 -8.98 -8.60
CA GLN A 17 -3.95 -10.27 -8.15
C GLN A 17 -3.16 -11.52 -8.60
N HIS A 18 -1.93 -11.34 -9.07
CA HIS A 18 -1.01 -12.44 -9.40
C HIS A 18 0.23 -12.36 -8.53
N ILE A 19 0.79 -13.51 -8.20
CA ILE A 19 2.09 -13.60 -7.54
C ILE A 19 3.08 -14.20 -8.51
N TYR A 20 4.16 -13.49 -8.75
CA TYR A 20 5.27 -13.91 -9.60
C TYR A 20 6.51 -14.22 -8.75
N GLY A 21 7.16 -15.32 -9.07
CA GLY A 21 8.52 -15.64 -8.62
C GLY A 21 9.51 -15.35 -9.74
N ILE A 22 10.39 -14.38 -9.54
CA ILE A 22 11.35 -13.91 -10.56
C ILE A 22 12.76 -14.32 -10.14
N ASN A 23 13.39 -15.17 -10.91
CA ASN A 23 14.77 -15.60 -10.72
C ASN A 23 15.72 -14.75 -11.57
N PHE A 24 16.42 -13.82 -10.94
CA PHE A 24 17.33 -12.92 -11.65
C PHE A 24 18.59 -13.63 -12.17
N THR A 25 19.02 -14.72 -11.55
CA THR A 25 20.19 -15.47 -11.98
C THR A 25 19.94 -16.23 -13.27
N GLU A 26 18.79 -16.90 -13.33
CA GLU A 26 18.37 -17.69 -14.49
C GLU A 26 17.61 -16.85 -15.52
N ARG A 27 17.22 -15.62 -15.16
CA ARG A 27 16.38 -14.73 -15.98
C ARG A 27 15.05 -15.35 -16.37
N THR A 28 14.45 -16.07 -15.44
CA THR A 28 13.16 -16.72 -15.58
C THR A 28 12.17 -16.14 -14.60
N TYR A 29 10.89 -16.29 -14.90
CA TYR A 29 9.81 -16.04 -13.95
C TYR A 29 8.79 -17.16 -14.02
N GLU A 30 8.12 -17.38 -12.92
CA GLU A 30 6.98 -18.29 -12.82
C GLU A 30 5.80 -17.57 -12.15
N MET A 31 4.60 -17.95 -12.50
CA MET A 31 3.40 -17.50 -11.82
C MET A 31 3.12 -18.46 -10.66
N VAL A 32 3.30 -17.96 -9.45
CA VAL A 32 3.14 -18.74 -8.21
C VAL A 32 1.68 -18.85 -7.82
N ALA A 33 0.92 -17.78 -7.99
CA ALA A 33 -0.52 -17.74 -7.77
C ALA A 33 -1.19 -16.83 -8.78
N ASP A 34 -2.38 -17.24 -9.21
CA ASP A 34 -3.18 -16.58 -10.23
C ASP A 34 -4.54 -16.20 -9.63
N HIS A 35 -5.12 -15.10 -10.07
CA HIS A 35 -6.48 -14.65 -9.75
C HIS A 35 -6.79 -14.59 -8.25
N LEU A 36 -5.88 -13.98 -7.45
CA LEU A 36 -6.12 -13.79 -6.03
C LEU A 36 -7.34 -12.90 -5.77
N HIS A 37 -8.27 -13.39 -4.98
CA HIS A 37 -9.40 -12.57 -4.53
C HIS A 37 -8.96 -11.50 -3.55
N TYR A 38 -9.56 -10.31 -3.61
CA TYR A 38 -9.16 -9.15 -2.81
C TYR A 38 -9.10 -9.44 -1.30
N ASN A 39 -10.05 -10.17 -0.74
CA ASN A 39 -10.06 -10.56 0.67
C ASN A 39 -9.67 -12.03 0.88
N GLY A 40 -9.14 -12.69 -0.13
CA GLY A 40 -8.80 -14.12 -0.13
C GLY A 40 -7.33 -14.42 0.12
N TYR A 41 -6.51 -13.43 0.48
CA TYR A 41 -5.11 -13.62 0.78
C TYR A 41 -4.63 -12.76 1.94
N VAL A 42 -3.62 -13.25 2.64
CA VAL A 42 -2.95 -12.55 3.75
C VAL A 42 -1.44 -12.72 3.64
N ILE A 43 -0.71 -11.74 4.14
CA ILE A 43 0.76 -11.71 4.11
C ILE A 43 1.25 -11.45 5.54
N SER A 44 2.25 -12.20 5.98
CA SER A 44 2.86 -11.98 7.28
C SER A 44 3.57 -10.64 7.36
N ASP A 45 3.71 -10.12 8.56
CA ASP A 45 4.39 -8.85 8.79
C ASP A 45 5.85 -8.85 8.34
N SER A 46 6.50 -9.99 8.39
CA SER A 46 7.88 -10.18 7.91
C SER A 46 7.99 -10.25 6.38
N ASN A 47 6.86 -10.36 5.66
CA ASN A 47 6.76 -10.72 4.25
C ASN A 47 7.39 -12.09 3.89
N ARG A 48 7.57 -12.99 4.87
CA ARG A 48 8.11 -14.34 4.62
C ARG A 48 7.05 -15.35 4.31
N MET A 49 5.86 -15.15 4.86
CA MET A 49 4.73 -16.06 4.68
C MET A 49 3.61 -15.36 3.93
N ILE A 50 2.98 -16.09 3.05
CA ILE A 50 1.76 -15.69 2.39
C ILE A 50 0.77 -16.84 2.40
N ALA A 51 -0.50 -16.55 2.55
CA ALA A 51 -1.55 -17.54 2.38
C ALA A 51 -2.66 -16.99 1.50
N TRP A 52 -3.23 -17.84 0.64
CA TRP A 52 -4.32 -17.45 -0.25
C TRP A 52 -5.30 -18.59 -0.45
N GLN A 53 -6.54 -18.23 -0.72
CA GLN A 53 -7.57 -19.18 -1.12
C GLN A 53 -7.37 -19.62 -2.57
N GLU A 54 -7.50 -20.93 -2.82
CA GLU A 54 -7.65 -21.47 -4.18
C GLU A 54 -9.14 -21.65 -4.49
N GLY A 55 -9.61 -21.09 -5.59
CA GLY A 55 -10.98 -21.25 -6.04
C GLY A 55 -11.52 -20.03 -6.79
N ASP A 56 -12.71 -20.18 -7.35
CA ASP A 56 -13.33 -19.15 -8.19
C ASP A 56 -14.02 -18.04 -7.36
N SER A 57 -14.27 -18.26 -6.08
CA SER A 57 -14.89 -17.28 -5.18
C SER A 57 -14.53 -17.54 -3.72
N LEU A 58 -14.57 -16.47 -2.91
CA LEU A 58 -14.33 -16.54 -1.46
C LEU A 58 -15.25 -17.52 -0.74
N GLU A 59 -16.48 -17.66 -1.22
CA GLU A 59 -17.55 -18.46 -0.61
C GLU A 59 -17.38 -19.96 -0.92
N ASN A 60 -16.66 -20.32 -1.96
CA ASN A 60 -16.51 -21.69 -2.44
C ASN A 60 -15.10 -22.26 -2.34
N SER A 61 -14.18 -21.50 -1.77
CA SER A 61 -12.80 -21.97 -1.60
C SER A 61 -12.70 -22.99 -0.48
N GLN A 62 -12.31 -24.21 -0.82
CA GLN A 62 -12.07 -25.30 0.14
C GLN A 62 -10.60 -25.43 0.53
N THR A 63 -9.73 -24.73 -0.15
CA THR A 63 -8.29 -24.84 0.01
C THR A 63 -7.66 -23.47 0.26
N VAL A 64 -6.82 -23.38 1.27
CA VAL A 64 -5.86 -22.29 1.46
C VAL A 64 -4.47 -22.82 1.23
N VAL A 65 -3.72 -22.14 0.40
CA VAL A 65 -2.29 -22.42 0.19
C VAL A 65 -1.49 -21.51 1.12
N LEU A 66 -0.69 -22.11 1.97
CA LEU A 66 0.29 -21.44 2.82
C LEU A 66 1.67 -21.61 2.18
N MET A 67 2.35 -20.51 1.88
CA MET A 67 3.67 -20.54 1.25
C MET A 67 4.69 -19.79 2.08
N ASN A 68 5.82 -20.44 2.29
CA ASN A 68 7.01 -19.81 2.85
C ASN A 68 7.88 -19.29 1.70
N LEU A 69 7.91 -17.97 1.56
CA LEU A 69 8.64 -17.29 0.48
C LEU A 69 10.16 -17.41 0.61
N ASN A 70 10.66 -17.68 1.82
CA ASN A 70 12.10 -17.86 2.03
C ASN A 70 12.60 -19.22 1.50
N THR A 71 11.76 -20.25 1.58
CA THR A 71 12.10 -21.62 1.18
C THR A 71 11.42 -22.05 -0.12
N GLY A 72 10.38 -21.34 -0.55
CA GLY A 72 9.54 -21.73 -1.68
C GLY A 72 8.56 -22.87 -1.37
N VAL A 73 8.54 -23.38 -0.14
CA VAL A 73 7.68 -24.51 0.25
C VAL A 73 6.24 -24.05 0.34
N GLN A 74 5.33 -24.84 -0.22
CA GLN A 74 3.88 -24.63 -0.17
C GLN A 74 3.23 -25.79 0.58
N LYS A 75 2.25 -25.42 1.44
CA LYS A 75 1.40 -26.35 2.15
C LYS A 75 -0.06 -26.04 1.82
N ARG A 76 -0.85 -27.06 1.50
CA ARG A 76 -2.27 -26.93 1.25
C ARG A 76 -3.04 -27.32 2.50
N ILE A 77 -3.95 -26.46 2.92
CA ILE A 77 -4.84 -26.67 4.05
C ILE A 77 -6.25 -26.80 3.45
N GLU A 78 -6.88 -27.95 3.69
CA GLU A 78 -8.16 -28.29 3.07
C GLU A 78 -9.28 -28.34 4.11
N ALA A 79 -10.42 -27.74 3.76
CA ALA A 79 -11.68 -27.86 4.50
C ALA A 79 -12.57 -28.95 3.86
N LYS A 80 -13.63 -29.34 4.55
CA LYS A 80 -14.60 -30.31 4.02
C LYS A 80 -15.39 -29.71 2.85
N ALA A 81 -15.99 -30.57 2.03
CA ALA A 81 -16.77 -30.14 0.86
C ALA A 81 -17.94 -29.18 1.18
N SER A 82 -18.52 -29.29 2.39
CA SER A 82 -19.57 -28.42 2.90
C SER A 82 -19.06 -27.12 3.52
N GLU A 83 -17.77 -26.92 3.55
CA GLU A 83 -17.12 -25.81 4.24
C GLU A 83 -16.33 -24.94 3.24
N THR A 84 -16.08 -23.72 3.64
CA THR A 84 -15.10 -22.82 3.02
C THR A 84 -14.08 -22.38 4.05
N ILE A 85 -12.87 -22.09 3.62
CA ILE A 85 -11.76 -21.70 4.48
C ILE A 85 -11.33 -20.28 4.14
N VAL A 86 -11.17 -19.42 5.15
CA VAL A 86 -10.90 -17.99 4.99
C VAL A 86 -9.63 -17.62 5.74
N PRO A 87 -8.57 -17.15 5.08
CA PRO A 87 -7.38 -16.66 5.75
C PRO A 87 -7.71 -15.32 6.44
N ILE A 88 -7.32 -15.18 7.71
CA ILE A 88 -7.57 -13.98 8.52
C ILE A 88 -6.32 -13.12 8.62
N GLY A 89 -5.16 -13.74 8.86
CA GLY A 89 -3.90 -13.03 9.06
C GLY A 89 -2.79 -13.95 9.50
N PHE A 90 -1.72 -13.35 9.98
CA PHE A 90 -0.61 -14.07 10.59
C PHE A 90 -0.32 -13.49 11.97
N ILE A 91 -0.04 -14.37 12.93
CA ILE A 91 0.63 -14.02 14.17
C ILE A 91 2.07 -14.53 14.04
N GLU A 92 3.02 -13.60 14.01
CA GLU A 92 4.40 -13.91 13.58
C GLU A 92 4.44 -14.57 12.19
N GLU A 93 4.71 -15.87 12.12
CA GLU A 93 4.77 -16.66 10.88
C GLU A 93 3.65 -17.71 10.83
N ASP A 94 2.78 -17.79 11.85
CA ASP A 94 1.70 -18.75 11.95
C ASP A 94 0.42 -18.21 11.33
N LEU A 95 -0.19 -19.01 10.47
CA LEU A 95 -1.41 -18.63 9.76
C LEU A 95 -2.62 -18.72 10.67
N ILE A 96 -3.41 -17.67 10.69
CA ILE A 96 -4.73 -17.63 11.30
C ILE A 96 -5.76 -17.75 10.19
N TYR A 97 -6.64 -18.73 10.30
CA TYR A 97 -7.72 -18.92 9.34
C TYR A 97 -9.01 -19.38 10.00
N GLY A 98 -10.13 -19.03 9.38
CA GLY A 98 -11.46 -19.45 9.81
C GLY A 98 -12.08 -20.50 8.90
N ILE A 99 -12.96 -21.31 9.46
CA ILE A 99 -13.77 -22.30 8.74
C ILE A 99 -15.24 -21.87 8.82
N VAL A 100 -15.88 -21.80 7.66
CA VAL A 100 -17.28 -21.41 7.48
C VAL A 100 -18.06 -22.58 6.93
N ASN A 101 -19.23 -22.87 7.50
CA ASN A 101 -20.16 -23.79 6.84
C ASN A 101 -20.88 -23.05 5.72
N LYS A 102 -20.88 -23.59 4.51
CA LYS A 102 -21.53 -22.96 3.34
C LYS A 102 -23.00 -22.67 3.52
N ASN A 103 -23.71 -23.44 4.37
CA ASN A 103 -25.09 -23.20 4.69
C ASN A 103 -25.32 -21.99 5.62
N ASP A 104 -24.28 -21.51 6.28
CA ASP A 104 -24.33 -20.37 7.19
C ASP A 104 -23.96 -19.06 6.53
N ILE A 105 -23.50 -19.11 5.26
CA ILE A 105 -23.19 -17.92 4.48
C ILE A 105 -24.47 -17.14 4.21
N VAL A 106 -24.46 -15.85 4.53
CA VAL A 106 -25.61 -14.96 4.32
C VAL A 106 -25.18 -13.71 3.56
N THR A 107 -26.14 -13.09 2.89
CA THR A 107 -25.94 -11.78 2.27
C THR A 107 -26.64 -10.74 3.15
N ASP A 108 -25.90 -9.71 3.54
CA ASP A 108 -26.44 -8.65 4.36
C ASP A 108 -27.33 -7.66 3.56
N TYR A 109 -27.87 -6.65 4.25
CA TYR A 109 -28.70 -5.62 3.61
C TYR A 109 -27.94 -4.75 2.61
N ALA A 110 -26.61 -4.64 2.74
CA ALA A 110 -25.73 -3.94 1.80
C ALA A 110 -25.36 -4.77 0.56
N ARG A 111 -25.87 -6.03 0.48
CA ARG A 111 -25.51 -7.05 -0.50
C ARG A 111 -24.06 -7.52 -0.42
N GLU A 112 -23.47 -7.40 0.76
CA GLU A 112 -22.17 -7.98 1.03
C GLU A 112 -22.33 -9.41 1.56
N THR A 113 -21.43 -10.29 1.12
CA THR A 113 -21.41 -11.68 1.61
C THR A 113 -20.76 -11.71 2.98
N VAL A 114 -21.49 -12.23 3.95
CA VAL A 114 -21.01 -12.46 5.31
C VAL A 114 -20.61 -13.92 5.46
N LEU A 115 -19.37 -14.14 5.89
CA LEU A 115 -18.77 -15.46 6.09
C LEU A 115 -18.60 -15.75 7.58
N PRO A 116 -19.65 -16.25 8.28
CA PRO A 116 -19.58 -16.51 9.72
C PRO A 116 -18.76 -17.77 10.02
N MET A 117 -17.55 -17.57 10.52
CA MET A 117 -16.60 -18.64 10.85
C MET A 117 -17.00 -19.28 12.18
N TYR A 118 -17.37 -20.54 12.16
CA TYR A 118 -17.72 -21.28 13.39
C TYR A 118 -16.46 -21.77 14.14
N CYS A 119 -15.33 -21.84 13.45
CA CYS A 119 -14.06 -22.30 14.00
C CYS A 119 -12.93 -21.43 13.44
N VAL A 120 -12.02 -20.97 14.29
CA VAL A 120 -10.78 -20.27 13.92
C VAL A 120 -9.60 -21.10 14.39
N LYS A 121 -8.61 -21.27 13.53
CA LYS A 121 -7.41 -22.04 13.82
C LYS A 121 -6.16 -21.21 13.60
N ILE A 122 -5.12 -21.52 14.37
CA ILE A 122 -3.77 -21.03 14.19
C ILE A 122 -2.92 -22.23 13.80
N GLU A 123 -2.21 -22.12 12.67
CA GLU A 123 -1.46 -23.23 12.11
C GLU A 123 -0.05 -22.81 11.71
N ASN A 124 0.92 -23.57 12.20
CA ASN A 124 2.32 -23.44 11.83
C ASN A 124 2.64 -24.27 10.58
N GLU A 125 3.56 -23.79 9.76
CA GLU A 125 4.00 -24.48 8.53
C GLU A 125 4.43 -25.93 8.83
N ASN A 126 5.19 -26.16 9.90
CA ASN A 126 5.84 -27.43 10.22
C ASN A 126 5.11 -28.25 11.29
N GLU A 127 4.56 -27.59 12.30
CA GLU A 127 3.97 -28.25 13.47
C GLU A 127 2.48 -28.57 13.31
N GLY A 128 1.84 -27.95 12.32
CA GLY A 128 0.40 -28.10 12.08
C GLY A 128 -0.43 -27.16 12.94
N VAL A 129 -1.65 -27.59 13.31
CA VAL A 129 -2.59 -26.77 14.08
C VAL A 129 -2.10 -26.62 15.53
N LEU A 130 -1.77 -25.39 15.91
CA LEU A 130 -1.31 -25.03 17.25
C LEU A 130 -2.50 -24.73 18.17
N MET A 131 -3.55 -24.09 17.65
CA MET A 131 -4.71 -23.67 18.41
C MET A 131 -5.98 -23.80 17.59
N THR A 132 -7.08 -24.12 18.29
CA THR A 132 -8.44 -24.12 17.72
C THR A 132 -9.35 -23.33 18.64
N TYR A 133 -10.02 -22.34 18.09
CA TYR A 133 -11.05 -21.55 18.75
C TYR A 133 -12.41 -21.93 18.17
N GLU A 134 -13.25 -22.53 19.00
CA GLU A 134 -14.60 -22.96 18.63
C GLU A 134 -15.50 -22.87 19.88
N GLN A 135 -16.65 -22.22 19.77
CA GLN A 135 -17.62 -22.08 20.85
C GLN A 135 -19.02 -22.32 20.30
N GLU A 136 -19.86 -22.96 21.11
CA GLU A 136 -21.24 -23.28 20.74
C GLU A 136 -22.04 -22.00 20.47
N ASN A 137 -22.71 -21.93 19.32
CA ASN A 137 -23.51 -20.78 18.86
C ASN A 137 -22.76 -19.43 18.80
N VAL A 138 -21.44 -19.47 18.70
CA VAL A 138 -20.60 -18.30 18.49
C VAL A 138 -19.90 -18.41 17.15
N TYR A 139 -19.96 -17.34 16.39
CA TYR A 139 -19.30 -17.22 15.08
C TYR A 139 -18.38 -16.00 15.07
N VAL A 140 -17.33 -16.07 14.32
CA VAL A 140 -16.38 -14.98 14.11
C VAL A 140 -16.63 -14.39 12.73
N LEU A 141 -16.86 -13.09 12.64
CA LEU A 141 -17.03 -12.40 11.36
C LEU A 141 -15.72 -11.90 10.79
N SER A 142 -14.85 -11.41 11.65
CA SER A 142 -13.53 -10.93 11.27
C SER A 142 -12.53 -11.06 12.42
N GLY A 143 -11.28 -11.08 12.08
CA GLY A 143 -10.17 -11.02 13.03
C GLY A 143 -9.18 -9.94 12.66
N SER A 144 -8.64 -9.26 13.63
CA SER A 144 -7.52 -8.33 13.47
C SER A 144 -6.35 -8.78 14.32
N VAL A 145 -5.16 -8.71 13.74
CA VAL A 145 -3.92 -9.09 14.42
C VAL A 145 -3.12 -7.83 14.70
N ASN A 146 -2.75 -7.64 15.95
CA ASN A 146 -1.90 -6.55 16.37
C ASN A 146 -0.78 -7.10 17.26
N GLN A 147 0.43 -7.16 16.71
CA GLN A 147 1.60 -7.76 17.36
C GLN A 147 1.33 -9.22 17.78
N ASN A 148 1.17 -9.46 19.08
CA ASN A 148 0.94 -10.78 19.69
C ASN A 148 -0.52 -11.02 20.13
N GLN A 149 -1.45 -10.19 19.66
CA GLN A 149 -2.85 -10.26 20.03
C GLN A 149 -3.73 -10.38 18.78
N ILE A 150 -4.65 -11.35 18.84
CA ILE A 150 -5.71 -11.51 17.84
C ILE A 150 -7.01 -11.07 18.50
N THR A 151 -7.67 -10.06 17.93
CA THR A 151 -9.01 -9.64 18.35
C THR A 151 -10.03 -10.21 17.38
N LEU A 152 -11.00 -10.94 17.91
CA LEU A 152 -12.06 -11.60 17.15
C LEU A 152 -13.38 -10.85 17.32
N GLN A 153 -13.97 -10.38 16.22
CA GLN A 153 -15.33 -9.84 16.19
C GLN A 153 -16.31 -10.99 16.12
N ARG A 154 -17.15 -11.11 17.15
CA ARG A 154 -18.00 -12.26 17.34
C ARG A 154 -19.48 -11.92 17.20
N VAL A 155 -20.24 -12.92 16.74
CA VAL A 155 -21.70 -12.88 16.67
C VAL A 155 -22.27 -14.18 17.21
N SER A 156 -23.50 -14.12 17.68
CA SER A 156 -24.31 -15.30 17.98
C SER A 156 -25.49 -15.42 17.00
N LYS A 157 -25.89 -16.64 16.67
CA LYS A 157 -27.03 -16.89 15.79
C LYS A 157 -28.30 -16.96 16.61
N SER A 158 -29.25 -16.06 16.36
CA SER A 158 -30.59 -16.05 17.00
C SER A 158 -31.50 -17.16 16.45
N GLU A 159 -32.61 -17.41 17.12
CA GLU A 159 -33.60 -18.45 16.72
C GLU A 159 -34.22 -18.17 15.34
N ASP A 160 -34.31 -16.92 14.93
CA ASP A 160 -34.76 -16.47 13.60
C ASP A 160 -33.69 -16.58 12.49
N GLY A 161 -32.47 -17.01 12.83
CA GLY A 161 -31.36 -17.18 11.92
C GLY A 161 -30.53 -15.91 11.69
N THR A 162 -30.85 -14.81 12.36
CA THR A 162 -30.06 -13.57 12.27
C THR A 162 -28.79 -13.64 13.14
N TYR A 163 -27.73 -12.96 12.72
CA TYR A 163 -26.51 -12.83 13.50
C TYR A 163 -26.53 -11.54 14.30
N VAL A 164 -26.32 -11.66 15.63
CA VAL A 164 -26.30 -10.54 16.58
C VAL A 164 -24.88 -10.39 17.14
N GLU A 165 -24.35 -9.19 17.09
CA GLU A 165 -23.04 -8.89 17.67
C GLU A 165 -23.01 -9.17 19.18
N ILE A 166 -21.93 -9.81 19.62
CA ILE A 166 -21.61 -10.05 21.01
C ILE A 166 -20.21 -9.47 21.32
N ALA A 167 -19.84 -9.48 22.60
CA ALA A 167 -18.54 -8.94 23.00
C ALA A 167 -17.39 -9.61 22.22
N GLU A 168 -16.42 -8.80 21.80
CA GLU A 168 -15.18 -9.27 21.18
C GLU A 168 -14.43 -10.21 22.11
N ASP A 169 -13.64 -11.11 21.54
CA ASP A 169 -12.73 -11.97 22.29
C ASP A 169 -11.29 -11.78 21.82
N GLN A 170 -10.36 -12.09 22.70
CA GLN A 170 -8.95 -11.83 22.44
C GLN A 170 -8.14 -13.10 22.71
N ILE A 171 -7.34 -13.46 21.73
CA ILE A 171 -6.32 -14.51 21.85
C ILE A 171 -4.99 -13.80 21.97
N VAL A 172 -4.27 -14.04 23.07
CA VAL A 172 -2.96 -13.45 23.32
C VAL A 172 -1.92 -14.56 23.33
N ASP A 173 -0.91 -14.42 22.49
CA ASP A 173 0.27 -15.24 22.57
C ASP A 173 1.18 -14.71 23.66
N ALA A 174 1.22 -15.43 24.79
CA ALA A 174 2.00 -15.02 25.96
C ALA A 174 3.52 -15.27 25.81
N GLU A 175 3.92 -16.08 24.83
CA GLU A 175 5.33 -16.44 24.59
C GLU A 175 5.97 -15.57 23.51
N SER A 176 5.20 -14.90 22.69
CA SER A 176 5.75 -14.04 21.66
C SER A 176 6.30 -12.75 22.27
N VAL A 177 7.58 -12.68 22.38
CA VAL A 177 8.28 -11.39 22.45
C VAL A 177 8.05 -10.75 21.09
N SER A 178 7.30 -9.65 21.04
CA SER A 178 7.05 -8.87 19.83
C SER A 178 8.36 -8.61 19.08
N LEU A 179 8.67 -9.49 18.17
CA LEU A 179 9.81 -9.35 17.29
C LEU A 179 9.37 -8.41 16.14
N GLY A 180 9.36 -7.10 16.42
CA GLY A 180 9.06 -6.08 15.41
C GLY A 180 9.84 -6.29 14.10
N ARG A 181 9.47 -5.59 13.05
CA ARG A 181 10.23 -5.57 11.80
C ARG A 181 11.53 -4.79 12.00
N ASN A 182 12.55 -5.12 11.20
CA ASN A 182 13.62 -4.15 10.97
C ASN A 182 13.02 -2.99 10.17
N THR A 183 13.03 -1.80 10.72
CA THR A 183 12.47 -0.61 10.08
C THR A 183 13.54 0.43 9.86
N ILE A 184 13.34 1.26 8.84
CA ILE A 184 14.12 2.48 8.65
C ILE A 184 13.24 3.64 9.09
N GLU A 185 13.63 4.30 10.14
CA GLU A 185 12.90 5.42 10.71
C GLU A 185 13.67 6.73 10.50
N VAL A 186 12.93 7.81 10.35
CA VAL A 186 13.50 9.15 10.32
C VAL A 186 13.24 9.79 11.66
N VAL A 187 14.29 9.99 12.43
CA VAL A 187 14.24 10.63 13.73
C VAL A 187 14.76 12.07 13.61
N VAL A 188 14.06 13.00 14.22
CA VAL A 188 14.51 14.38 14.32
C VAL A 188 15.26 14.54 15.65
N THR A 189 16.54 14.90 15.58
CA THR A 189 17.36 15.12 16.76
C THR A 189 16.98 16.42 17.46
N GLN A 190 17.49 16.64 18.66
CA GLN A 190 17.30 17.89 19.40
C GLN A 190 17.82 19.13 18.64
N ASN A 191 18.73 18.94 17.71
CA ASN A 191 19.27 20.01 16.84
C ASN A 191 18.49 20.13 15.51
N TYR A 192 17.29 19.53 15.42
CA TYR A 192 16.45 19.51 14.23
C TYR A 192 17.09 18.83 12.99
N GLU A 193 18.12 18.04 13.17
CA GLU A 193 18.69 17.23 12.10
C GLU A 193 17.86 15.96 11.89
N LYS A 194 17.53 15.66 10.64
CA LYS A 194 16.84 14.43 10.26
C LYS A 194 17.87 13.32 10.09
N ILE A 195 17.85 12.37 11.01
CA ILE A 195 18.71 11.18 10.95
C ILE A 195 17.86 9.99 10.54
N ARG A 196 18.35 9.20 9.58
CA ARG A 196 17.76 7.89 9.27
C ARG A 196 18.44 6.85 10.13
N GLN A 197 17.64 6.16 10.95
CA GLN A 197 18.12 5.06 11.78
C GLN A 197 17.48 3.74 11.33
N ILE A 198 18.26 2.68 11.45
CA ILE A 198 17.75 1.31 11.27
C ILE A 198 17.40 0.78 12.65
N VAL A 199 16.12 0.51 12.86
CA VAL A 199 15.64 -0.14 14.08
C VAL A 199 15.62 -1.64 13.80
N LEU A 200 16.39 -2.39 14.57
CA LEU A 200 16.54 -3.81 14.37
C LEU A 200 15.54 -4.59 15.23
N ARG A 201 15.02 -5.67 14.66
CA ARG A 201 14.13 -6.61 15.32
C ARG A 201 14.72 -7.24 16.57
N LYS A 202 16.03 -7.51 16.56
CA LYS A 202 16.78 -8.08 17.70
C LYS A 202 17.90 -7.15 18.10
N GLU A 203 18.15 -7.07 19.38
CA GLU A 203 19.35 -6.42 19.88
C GLU A 203 20.61 -7.06 19.28
N ILE A 204 21.54 -6.21 18.86
CA ILE A 204 22.85 -6.64 18.40
C ILE A 204 23.83 -6.45 19.55
N ASP A 205 24.69 -7.46 19.80
CA ASP A 205 25.81 -7.29 20.69
C ASP A 205 26.80 -6.27 20.09
N VAL A 206 26.76 -5.06 20.64
CA VAL A 206 27.55 -3.90 20.19
C VAL A 206 29.06 -4.20 20.30
N ASN A 207 29.46 -5.09 21.22
CA ASN A 207 30.87 -5.43 21.41
C ASN A 207 31.45 -6.28 20.28
N SER A 208 30.61 -6.92 19.48
CA SER A 208 31.02 -7.77 18.35
C SER A 208 30.98 -7.05 17.01
N MET A 209 30.51 -5.79 16.96
CA MET A 209 30.38 -5.05 15.71
C MET A 209 31.73 -4.56 15.20
N LYS A 210 32.04 -4.89 13.94
CA LYS A 210 33.14 -4.29 13.21
C LYS A 210 32.62 -3.11 12.39
N GLN A 211 33.13 -1.95 12.66
CA GLN A 211 32.89 -0.79 11.79
C GLN A 211 33.74 -0.94 10.53
N LEU A 212 33.10 -1.19 9.40
CA LEU A 212 33.73 -1.21 8.10
C LEU A 212 33.56 0.17 7.47
N THR A 213 34.65 0.87 7.24
CA THR A 213 34.63 2.02 6.35
C THR A 213 34.45 1.52 4.92
N PRO A 214 33.48 2.06 4.15
CA PRO A 214 33.36 1.68 2.76
C PRO A 214 34.69 1.97 2.06
N LYS A 215 35.25 0.97 1.40
CA LYS A 215 36.36 1.20 0.49
C LYS A 215 35.83 2.09 -0.63
N GLU A 216 36.57 3.14 -0.93
CA GLU A 216 36.32 3.95 -2.10
C GLU A 216 36.38 3.01 -3.32
N VAL A 217 35.25 2.71 -3.91
CA VAL A 217 35.19 1.90 -5.12
C VAL A 217 35.36 2.88 -6.28
N LEU A 218 36.59 3.02 -6.73
CA LEU A 218 36.87 3.68 -8.00
C LEU A 218 36.34 2.78 -9.11
N PHE A 219 35.22 3.15 -9.70
CA PHE A 219 34.73 2.52 -10.91
C PHE A 219 35.44 3.17 -12.09
N GLU A 220 36.45 2.50 -12.60
CA GLU A 220 36.98 2.80 -13.91
C GLU A 220 36.06 2.22 -15.00
N GLY A 221 34.99 2.93 -15.31
CA GLY A 221 34.04 2.53 -16.34
C GLY A 221 32.68 3.19 -16.14
N GLU A 222 31.98 3.38 -17.23
CA GLU A 222 30.59 3.89 -17.21
C GLU A 222 29.67 2.95 -16.48
N ARG A 223 28.91 3.47 -15.51
CA ARG A 223 27.85 2.73 -14.79
C ARG A 223 26.57 2.58 -15.61
N SER A 224 26.63 2.73 -16.90
CA SER A 224 25.46 2.56 -17.75
C SER A 224 25.28 1.07 -18.07
N VAL A 225 24.25 0.46 -17.52
CA VAL A 225 23.77 -0.83 -18.01
C VAL A 225 22.95 -0.55 -19.26
N TYR A 226 23.56 -0.69 -20.42
CA TYR A 226 22.82 -0.66 -21.68
C TYR A 226 22.08 -1.99 -21.82
N LEU A 227 20.79 -2.00 -21.53
CA LEU A 227 19.91 -3.04 -22.01
C LEU A 227 19.79 -2.81 -23.50
N ARG A 228 20.43 -3.64 -24.30
CA ARG A 228 20.16 -3.66 -25.74
C ARG A 228 18.74 -4.19 -25.91
N SER A 229 17.80 -3.29 -26.19
CA SER A 229 16.54 -3.70 -26.81
C SER A 229 16.92 -4.37 -28.14
N SER A 230 16.21 -5.44 -28.53
CA SER A 230 16.32 -5.98 -29.86
C SER A 230 16.02 -4.84 -30.85
N ASP A 231 16.74 -4.79 -31.97
CA ASP A 231 16.63 -3.72 -32.98
C ASP A 231 15.22 -3.55 -33.59
N GLU A 232 14.23 -4.32 -33.10
CA GLU A 232 12.83 -4.29 -33.50
C GLU A 232 11.88 -3.63 -32.48
N GLU A 233 12.32 -3.31 -31.26
CA GLU A 233 11.50 -2.59 -30.30
C GLU A 233 11.59 -1.08 -30.57
N GLN A 234 10.60 -0.56 -31.29
CA GLN A 234 10.37 0.88 -31.37
C GLN A 234 10.23 1.43 -29.94
N GLU A 235 11.02 2.46 -29.64
CA GLU A 235 10.92 3.17 -28.37
C GLU A 235 9.46 3.60 -28.15
N GLN A 236 8.89 3.21 -27.03
CA GLN A 236 7.52 3.55 -26.67
C GLN A 236 7.49 4.57 -25.53
N PHE A 237 6.54 5.47 -25.63
CA PHE A 237 6.32 6.53 -24.66
C PHE A 237 4.97 6.31 -23.96
N TYR A 238 5.02 6.22 -22.65
CA TYR A 238 3.87 5.93 -21.80
C TYR A 238 3.40 7.22 -21.15
N VAL A 239 2.15 7.58 -21.39
CA VAL A 239 1.52 8.76 -20.78
C VAL A 239 0.75 8.33 -19.54
N TYR A 240 1.13 8.88 -18.40
CA TYR A 240 0.47 8.65 -17.11
C TYR A 240 -0.28 9.91 -16.68
N GLY A 241 -1.58 9.80 -16.46
CA GLY A 241 -2.42 10.81 -15.85
C GLY A 241 -2.77 10.47 -14.40
N LYS A 242 -3.63 11.26 -13.80
CA LYS A 242 -4.07 11.11 -12.40
C LYS A 242 -4.61 9.71 -12.05
N TYR A 243 -5.17 9.00 -13.02
CA TYR A 243 -5.85 7.71 -12.80
C TYR A 243 -5.12 6.53 -13.48
N GLY A 244 -3.84 6.67 -13.81
CA GLY A 244 -3.02 5.63 -14.42
C GLY A 244 -2.61 5.92 -15.87
N ILE A 245 -2.25 4.87 -16.62
CA ILE A 245 -1.82 4.98 -18.01
C ILE A 245 -2.98 5.49 -18.87
N ARG A 246 -2.73 6.54 -19.65
CA ARG A 246 -3.68 7.17 -20.57
C ARG A 246 -3.47 6.77 -22.02
N GLY A 247 -2.23 6.47 -22.38
CA GLY A 247 -1.89 6.03 -23.72
C GLY A 247 -0.45 5.57 -23.83
N ILE A 248 -0.18 4.85 -24.91
CA ILE A 248 1.16 4.41 -25.30
C ILE A 248 1.37 4.92 -26.72
N TYR A 249 2.47 5.62 -26.94
CA TYR A 249 2.77 6.31 -28.19
C TYR A 249 4.12 5.84 -28.72
N GLY A 250 4.24 5.70 -30.04
CA GLY A 250 5.51 5.43 -30.71
C GLY A 250 6.30 6.71 -31.08
N ASN A 251 5.77 7.90 -30.73
CA ASN A 251 6.36 9.19 -31.02
C ASN A 251 6.30 10.06 -29.75
N GLU A 252 7.43 10.68 -29.41
CA GLU A 252 7.60 11.52 -28.22
C GLU A 252 6.66 12.74 -28.24
N ASP A 253 6.59 13.45 -29.38
CA ASP A 253 5.80 14.67 -29.49
C ASP A 253 4.30 14.37 -29.23
N GLN A 254 3.79 13.28 -29.78
CA GLN A 254 2.39 12.87 -29.56
C GLN A 254 2.11 12.50 -28.09
N ALA A 255 3.09 11.87 -27.44
CA ALA A 255 3.00 11.53 -26.02
C ALA A 255 3.00 12.79 -25.15
N VAL A 256 3.85 13.76 -25.48
CA VAL A 256 3.92 15.05 -24.77
C VAL A 256 2.63 15.85 -24.93
N ASP A 257 2.08 15.97 -26.15
CA ASP A 257 0.81 16.65 -26.39
C ASP A 257 -0.35 16.02 -25.60
N ALA A 258 -0.39 14.69 -25.56
CA ALA A 258 -1.39 13.95 -24.77
C ALA A 258 -1.20 14.17 -23.26
N ALA A 259 0.04 14.16 -22.77
CA ALA A 259 0.33 14.40 -21.37
C ALA A 259 0.03 15.84 -20.94
N GLU A 260 0.29 16.79 -21.82
CA GLU A 260 0.00 18.21 -21.55
C GLU A 260 -1.50 18.47 -21.38
N SER A 261 -2.31 17.86 -22.22
CA SER A 261 -3.77 18.00 -22.17
C SER A 261 -4.39 17.41 -20.89
N GLU A 262 -3.78 16.37 -20.32
CA GLU A 262 -4.27 15.65 -19.14
C GLU A 262 -3.51 15.98 -17.85
N ALA A 263 -2.63 16.97 -17.87
CA ALA A 263 -1.70 17.27 -16.75
C ALA A 263 -0.94 16.01 -16.27
N GLY A 264 -0.52 15.20 -17.22
CA GLY A 264 0.17 13.92 -17.01
C GLY A 264 1.69 14.05 -17.06
N VAL A 265 2.34 12.89 -17.13
CA VAL A 265 3.79 12.72 -17.32
C VAL A 265 4.06 11.71 -18.42
N VAL A 266 5.19 11.83 -19.09
CA VAL A 266 5.65 10.88 -20.12
C VAL A 266 6.86 10.12 -19.60
N LEU A 267 6.78 8.80 -19.68
CA LEU A 267 7.89 7.90 -19.39
C LEU A 267 8.29 7.16 -20.67
N ASN A 268 9.56 6.83 -20.83
CA ASN A 268 10.01 5.93 -21.90
C ASN A 268 9.92 4.46 -21.45
N SER A 269 10.26 3.54 -22.35
CA SER A 269 10.28 2.08 -22.08
C SER A 269 11.20 1.69 -20.92
N ALA A 270 12.21 2.49 -20.62
CA ALA A 270 13.12 2.28 -19.50
C ALA A 270 12.58 2.84 -18.16
N GLY A 271 11.38 3.46 -18.17
CA GLY A 271 10.79 4.08 -16.99
C GLY A 271 11.36 5.44 -16.60
N ASN A 272 12.15 6.05 -17.47
CA ASN A 272 12.68 7.38 -17.23
C ASN A 272 11.67 8.46 -17.64
N TYR A 273 11.63 9.56 -16.87
CA TYR A 273 10.83 10.72 -17.26
C TYR A 273 11.40 11.36 -18.52
N VAL A 274 10.60 11.36 -19.58
CA VAL A 274 10.87 12.09 -20.83
C VAL A 274 10.32 13.51 -20.71
N TRP A 275 9.08 13.62 -20.22
CA TRP A 275 8.45 14.90 -20.02
C TRP A 275 7.55 14.89 -18.76
N LYS A 276 7.54 16.00 -18.06
CA LYS A 276 6.59 16.28 -16.98
C LYS A 276 6.25 17.74 -17.01
N LYS A 277 4.98 18.07 -16.82
CA LYS A 277 4.58 19.44 -16.57
C LYS A 277 5.20 19.89 -15.26
N THR A 278 6.33 20.56 -15.33
CA THR A 278 6.90 21.22 -14.16
C THR A 278 6.01 22.41 -13.85
N ILE A 279 5.13 22.24 -12.90
CA ILE A 279 4.76 23.40 -12.09
C ILE A 279 6.11 23.79 -11.48
N ARG A 280 6.69 24.89 -11.94
CA ARG A 280 7.85 25.45 -11.26
C ARG A 280 7.42 25.64 -9.82
N SER A 281 7.86 24.77 -8.93
CA SER A 281 7.83 25.08 -7.53
C SER A 281 8.78 26.26 -7.38
N THR A 282 8.26 27.45 -7.51
CA THR A 282 8.86 28.63 -6.93
C THR A 282 9.25 28.19 -5.54
N ARG A 283 10.55 28.20 -5.27
CA ARG A 283 11.19 27.92 -3.98
C ARG A 283 10.20 27.72 -2.86
N ASN A 284 10.24 26.59 -2.17
CA ASN A 284 9.59 26.41 -0.88
C ASN A 284 10.18 27.42 0.13
N GLN A 285 9.82 28.68 -0.02
CA GLN A 285 9.96 29.63 1.05
C GLN A 285 8.78 29.36 1.98
N ILE A 286 9.08 28.88 3.18
CA ILE A 286 8.12 28.94 4.27
C ILE A 286 8.03 30.44 4.60
N MET A 287 7.08 31.12 3.97
CA MET A 287 6.73 32.47 4.34
C MET A 287 5.62 32.38 5.38
N ALA A 288 5.89 32.86 6.58
CA ALA A 288 4.83 33.13 7.54
C ALA A 288 4.07 34.38 7.04
N ILE A 289 2.95 34.14 6.38
CA ILE A 289 2.07 35.22 5.95
C ILE A 289 1.16 35.54 7.13
N GLN A 290 1.28 36.75 7.67
CA GLN A 290 0.30 37.27 8.61
C GLN A 290 -0.85 37.88 7.82
N PRO A 291 -2.08 37.41 8.00
CA PRO A 291 -3.23 38.04 7.40
C PRO A 291 -3.39 39.44 7.95
N ASP A 292 -3.80 40.37 7.10
CA ASP A 292 -4.13 41.73 7.53
C ASP A 292 -5.33 41.72 8.49
N MET A 293 -5.45 42.75 9.29
CA MET A 293 -6.62 42.90 10.15
C MET A 293 -7.85 43.30 9.34
N VAL A 294 -8.98 42.71 9.69
CA VAL A 294 -10.28 43.09 9.15
C VAL A 294 -10.62 44.52 9.63
N THR A 295 -10.97 45.40 8.70
CA THR A 295 -11.34 46.79 8.97
C THR A 295 -12.65 47.13 8.26
N GLU A 296 -13.21 48.29 8.49
CA GLU A 296 -14.42 48.75 7.76
C GLU A 296 -14.17 48.86 6.25
N GLU A 297 -12.94 49.13 5.82
CA GLU A 297 -12.55 49.25 4.41
C GLU A 297 -12.11 47.91 3.80
N ARG A 298 -11.71 46.94 4.60
CA ARG A 298 -11.27 45.61 4.17
C ARG A 298 -12.01 44.57 4.98
N ASP A 299 -13.06 44.02 4.40
CA ASP A 299 -13.87 42.99 5.02
C ASP A 299 -13.13 41.62 5.07
N SER A 300 -13.73 40.69 5.77
CA SER A 300 -13.13 39.34 5.96
C SER A 300 -12.91 38.60 4.64
N LEU A 301 -13.73 38.85 3.62
CA LEU A 301 -13.61 38.25 2.28
C LEU A 301 -12.37 38.77 1.56
N ALA A 302 -12.18 40.10 1.55
CA ALA A 302 -11.02 40.73 0.93
C ALA A 302 -9.71 40.29 1.59
N VAL A 303 -9.70 40.24 2.93
CA VAL A 303 -8.54 39.77 3.70
C VAL A 303 -8.23 38.29 3.39
N ALA A 304 -9.24 37.44 3.29
CA ALA A 304 -9.05 36.02 2.96
C ALA A 304 -8.50 35.85 1.54
N LEU A 305 -9.02 36.58 0.54
CA LEU A 305 -8.52 36.56 -0.82
C LEU A 305 -7.07 37.04 -0.93
N ASP A 306 -6.75 38.17 -0.32
CA ASP A 306 -5.38 38.71 -0.31
C ASP A 306 -4.41 37.74 0.37
N THR A 307 -4.83 37.09 1.46
CA THR A 307 -4.03 36.10 2.14
C THR A 307 -3.77 34.86 1.24
N MET A 308 -4.80 34.33 0.58
CA MET A 308 -4.67 33.22 -0.35
C MET A 308 -3.74 33.56 -1.53
N LEU A 309 -3.92 34.72 -2.13
CA LEU A 309 -3.09 35.18 -3.26
C LEU A 309 -1.64 35.41 -2.83
N SER A 310 -1.41 35.90 -1.62
CA SER A 310 -0.07 36.08 -1.06
C SER A 310 0.67 34.78 -0.87
N TYR A 311 -0.02 33.66 -0.56
CA TYR A 311 0.58 32.31 -0.51
C TYR A 311 1.08 31.85 -1.88
N GLU A 312 0.45 32.30 -2.95
CA GLU A 312 0.87 32.05 -4.34
C GLU A 312 1.89 33.10 -4.83
N GLY A 313 2.32 34.01 -3.99
CA GLY A 313 3.28 35.08 -4.33
C GLY A 313 2.67 36.24 -5.10
N ILE A 314 1.35 36.35 -5.16
CA ILE A 314 0.61 37.38 -5.88
C ILE A 314 0.12 38.43 -4.88
N MET A 315 0.57 39.67 -5.05
CA MET A 315 0.12 40.79 -4.22
C MET A 315 -0.95 41.60 -4.94
N ARG A 316 -2.19 41.54 -4.43
CA ARG A 316 -3.33 42.29 -4.95
C ARG A 316 -4.08 42.96 -3.82
N ASN A 317 -4.88 43.99 -4.18
CA ASN A 317 -5.79 44.61 -3.26
C ASN A 317 -7.23 44.19 -3.59
N SER A 318 -7.63 43.04 -3.07
CA SER A 318 -8.93 42.44 -3.33
C SER A 318 -10.08 43.31 -2.82
N ALA A 319 -9.88 44.11 -1.77
CA ALA A 319 -10.89 45.05 -1.28
C ALA A 319 -11.24 46.12 -2.36
N TYR A 320 -10.23 46.71 -2.99
CA TYR A 320 -10.44 47.68 -4.08
C TYR A 320 -11.09 47.04 -5.29
N MET A 321 -10.67 45.85 -5.68
CA MET A 321 -11.22 45.12 -6.85
C MET A 321 -12.69 44.74 -6.63
N LEU A 322 -13.07 44.29 -5.46
CA LEU A 322 -14.44 43.94 -5.10
C LEU A 322 -15.32 45.22 -5.04
N GLN A 323 -14.80 46.34 -4.54
CA GLN A 323 -15.52 47.63 -4.53
C GLN A 323 -15.69 48.20 -5.93
N SER A 324 -14.78 47.93 -6.86
CA SER A 324 -14.89 48.33 -8.27
C SER A 324 -15.81 47.44 -9.09
N GLY A 325 -16.41 46.42 -8.47
CA GLY A 325 -17.40 45.55 -9.09
C GLY A 325 -16.83 44.25 -9.67
N GLU A 326 -15.58 43.93 -9.42
CA GLU A 326 -15.04 42.64 -9.81
C GLU A 326 -15.63 41.51 -8.95
N THR A 327 -15.75 40.34 -9.56
CA THR A 327 -16.19 39.12 -8.86
C THR A 327 -15.00 38.36 -8.31
N ILE A 328 -15.22 37.56 -7.28
CA ILE A 328 -14.19 36.64 -6.72
C ILE A 328 -13.56 35.81 -7.84
N ARG A 329 -14.39 35.32 -8.76
CA ARG A 329 -13.95 34.52 -9.88
C ARG A 329 -13.03 35.28 -10.82
N SER A 330 -13.35 36.53 -11.18
CA SER A 330 -12.49 37.33 -12.05
C SER A 330 -11.15 37.67 -11.41
N ILE A 331 -11.14 37.92 -10.11
CA ILE A 331 -9.91 38.16 -9.34
C ILE A 331 -9.00 36.93 -9.37
N LEU A 332 -9.55 35.72 -9.13
CA LEU A 332 -8.81 34.46 -9.13
C LEU A 332 -8.36 34.08 -10.56
N GLU A 333 -9.21 34.22 -11.58
CA GLU A 333 -8.84 33.92 -12.97
C GLU A 333 -7.76 34.90 -13.47
N GLY A 334 -7.81 36.17 -13.12
CA GLY A 334 -6.77 37.13 -13.42
C GLY A 334 -5.43 36.78 -12.71
N ALA A 335 -5.48 36.31 -11.49
CA ALA A 335 -4.31 35.85 -10.75
C ALA A 335 -3.69 34.59 -11.38
N LEU A 336 -4.51 33.61 -11.79
CA LEU A 336 -4.05 32.39 -12.45
C LEU A 336 -3.39 32.67 -13.81
N SER A 337 -3.88 33.66 -14.56
CA SER A 337 -3.28 34.04 -15.83
C SER A 337 -1.87 34.64 -15.67
N GLU A 338 -1.62 35.35 -14.57
CA GLU A 338 -0.27 35.86 -14.26
C GLU A 338 0.71 34.76 -13.84
N CYS A 339 0.23 33.71 -13.15
CA CYS A 339 1.07 32.56 -12.81
C CYS A 339 1.49 31.72 -14.02
N GLN A 340 0.75 31.78 -15.13
CA GLN A 340 1.08 31.05 -16.37
C GLN A 340 2.11 31.75 -17.25
N VAL A 341 2.40 33.02 -17.01
CA VAL A 341 3.30 33.85 -17.82
C VAL A 341 4.73 33.90 -17.22
N LEU A 342 4.92 33.40 -16.01
CA LEU A 342 6.23 33.30 -15.33
C LEU A 342 6.73 31.87 -15.32
#